data_9c0ef42f56be5c657d5d3571ac3eb07f
#
_entry.id   9c0ef42f56be5c657d5d3571ac3eb07f
#
_cell.length_a   1.000
_cell.length_b   1.000
_cell.length_c   1.000
_cell.angle_alpha   90.00
_cell.angle_beta   90.00
_cell.angle_gamma   90.00
#
_symmetry.space_group_name_H-M   'P 1'
#
loop_
_entity.id
_entity.type
_entity.pdbx_description
1 polymer ?
#
loop_
_entity_poly.entity_id
_entity_poly.type
_entity_poly.pdbx_seq_one_letter_code
_entity_poly.pdbx_strand_id
1 'polypeptide(L)'
;MNYPFENDTSAVIKKLARKSVRFDKKKNLFCLSAIIVAVAMIMMSLLTVQNIIYQNQKEIEGLHQGIFFDITQDSKEKLLANEEVKSVGLSCNIKTVKENSKELSLIYYDDDMLSLIPAFDGKYPEKASEIAVTDAFFASENKSPEINAIVQLNLDGTLKNYTIVGIYHDKTSTAYPVFVSLEKCRELRGNNLLNGYVWLENADTLTKDEATEILSQISEETGLNNWTVSSYYDYVNTTLSFSNYAVYGVVAAILFLAAALVIYSIFYISVGQKVAEFGQLRTIGASKKQIYKIVLKQGYMLAVPGILIGSIMGTIISYCLQSKGWSVFAFIVSLCGACLFGILLVYISVRKPAKIAANTSPISALKNPVGIVNYRTHKRHRITPVYLAKISFSRNRKKSCLLYTSPSPRDPKTSR
;
A
#
# COMPACT_ATOMS: atom_id res chain seq x y z
N MET A 1 31.20 -31.43 -33.14
CA MET A 1 32.53 -30.84 -33.13
C MET A 1 32.64 -29.86 -31.99
N ASN A 2 33.27 -30.20 -30.90
CA ASN A 2 33.63 -29.28 -29.81
C ASN A 2 34.97 -28.64 -30.23
N TYR A 3 34.94 -27.37 -30.53
CA TYR A 3 36.15 -26.60 -30.75
C TYR A 3 36.84 -26.37 -29.39
N PRO A 4 38.15 -26.61 -29.25
CA PRO A 4 38.85 -26.55 -27.98
C PRO A 4 39.12 -25.14 -27.45
N PHE A 5 38.62 -24.11 -28.10
CA PHE A 5 38.74 -22.73 -27.63
C PHE A 5 37.33 -22.13 -27.48
N GLU A 6 36.85 -21.96 -26.25
CA GLU A 6 35.70 -21.08 -25.94
C GLU A 6 36.12 -19.66 -26.29
N ASN A 7 35.80 -19.23 -27.51
CA ASN A 7 35.95 -17.85 -27.90
C ASN A 7 34.96 -17.03 -27.05
N ASP A 8 35.48 -16.26 -26.11
CA ASP A 8 34.64 -15.34 -25.34
C ASP A 8 34.05 -14.26 -26.25
N THR A 9 32.86 -14.53 -26.76
CA THR A 9 32.11 -13.62 -27.62
C THR A 9 31.29 -12.59 -26.85
N SER A 10 31.45 -12.52 -25.53
CA SER A 10 30.66 -11.65 -24.64
C SER A 10 30.83 -10.16 -24.98
N ALA A 11 32.05 -9.75 -25.32
CA ALA A 11 32.38 -8.39 -25.72
C ALA A 11 31.71 -8.02 -27.05
N VAL A 12 31.69 -8.93 -28.03
CA VAL A 12 31.04 -8.75 -29.35
C VAL A 12 29.52 -8.64 -29.16
N ILE A 13 28.92 -9.55 -28.38
CA ILE A 13 27.49 -9.54 -28.06
C ILE A 13 27.10 -8.20 -27.38
N LYS A 14 27.91 -7.72 -26.44
CA LYS A 14 27.68 -6.44 -25.74
C LYS A 14 27.77 -5.24 -26.71
N LYS A 15 28.76 -5.24 -27.63
CA LYS A 15 28.95 -4.20 -28.65
C LYS A 15 27.79 -4.17 -29.64
N LEU A 16 27.34 -5.31 -30.16
CA LEU A 16 26.21 -5.44 -31.07
C LEU A 16 24.90 -5.02 -30.40
N ALA A 17 24.62 -5.47 -29.17
CA ALA A 17 23.45 -5.07 -28.40
C ALA A 17 23.42 -3.54 -28.19
N ARG A 18 24.55 -2.93 -27.82
CA ARG A 18 24.66 -1.48 -27.60
C ARG A 18 24.44 -0.69 -28.91
N LYS A 19 25.00 -1.16 -30.03
CA LYS A 19 24.80 -0.53 -31.35
C LYS A 19 23.34 -0.58 -31.76
N SER A 20 22.68 -1.72 -31.57
CA SER A 20 21.25 -1.90 -31.85
C SER A 20 20.35 -1.00 -31.01
N VAL A 21 20.67 -0.84 -29.69
CA VAL A 21 19.93 0.08 -28.81
C VAL A 21 20.09 1.54 -29.28
N ARG A 22 21.27 1.95 -29.73
CA ARG A 22 21.51 3.33 -30.22
C ARG A 22 20.80 3.61 -31.54
N PHE A 23 20.64 2.63 -32.42
CA PHE A 23 20.02 2.79 -33.71
C PHE A 23 18.50 2.98 -33.63
N ASP A 24 17.81 2.26 -32.77
CA ASP A 24 16.34 2.27 -32.65
C ASP A 24 15.82 3.19 -31.52
N LYS A 25 16.33 4.43 -31.46
CA LYS A 25 16.04 5.36 -30.34
C LYS A 25 14.54 5.50 -30.00
N LYS A 26 13.67 5.72 -31.02
CA LYS A 26 12.22 5.92 -30.77
C LYS A 26 11.56 4.70 -30.14
N LYS A 27 11.85 3.49 -30.65
CA LYS A 27 11.29 2.24 -30.10
C LYS A 27 11.80 1.93 -28.72
N ASN A 28 13.10 2.16 -28.49
CA ASN A 28 13.72 1.94 -27.20
C ASN A 28 13.20 2.94 -26.16
N LEU A 29 12.87 4.17 -26.57
CA LEU A 29 12.22 5.15 -25.70
C LEU A 29 10.83 4.65 -25.27
N PHE A 30 10.02 4.12 -26.18
CA PHE A 30 8.73 3.52 -25.83
C PHE A 30 8.86 2.31 -24.91
N CYS A 31 9.84 1.43 -25.16
CA CYS A 31 10.10 0.31 -24.27
C CYS A 31 10.56 0.78 -22.88
N LEU A 32 11.45 1.76 -22.84
CA LEU A 32 11.96 2.36 -21.62
C LEU A 32 10.82 3.01 -20.83
N SER A 33 9.96 3.81 -21.47
CA SER A 33 8.81 4.43 -20.79
C SER A 33 7.84 3.39 -20.23
N ALA A 34 7.58 2.30 -20.96
CA ALA A 34 6.75 1.21 -20.44
C ALA A 34 7.35 0.54 -19.20
N ILE A 35 8.66 0.33 -19.16
CA ILE A 35 9.37 -0.23 -18.00
C ILE A 35 9.30 0.76 -16.84
N ILE A 36 9.57 2.05 -17.07
CA ILE A 36 9.53 3.11 -16.05
C ILE A 36 8.15 3.14 -15.38
N VAL A 37 7.09 3.23 -16.18
CA VAL A 37 5.71 3.31 -15.65
C VAL A 37 5.37 2.05 -14.86
N ALA A 38 5.67 0.86 -15.39
CA ALA A 38 5.39 -0.39 -14.69
C ALA A 38 6.12 -0.50 -13.34
N VAL A 39 7.42 -0.17 -13.32
CA VAL A 39 8.23 -0.22 -12.09
C VAL A 39 7.79 0.87 -11.11
N ALA A 40 7.48 2.08 -11.60
CA ALA A 40 6.98 3.17 -10.75
C ALA A 40 5.66 2.80 -10.05
N MET A 41 4.71 2.21 -10.77
CA MET A 41 3.44 1.76 -10.19
C MET A 41 3.63 0.66 -9.14
N ILE A 42 4.52 -0.30 -9.40
CA ILE A 42 4.82 -1.35 -8.43
C ILE A 42 5.55 -0.79 -7.20
N MET A 43 6.55 0.08 -7.40
CA MET A 43 7.27 0.70 -6.29
C MET A 43 6.34 1.54 -5.44
N MET A 44 5.47 2.35 -6.06
CA MET A 44 4.44 3.12 -5.37
C MET A 44 3.51 2.21 -4.56
N SER A 45 3.00 1.12 -5.18
CA SER A 45 2.09 0.19 -4.50
C SER A 45 2.74 -0.50 -3.31
N LEU A 46 3.97 -1.00 -3.47
CA LEU A 46 4.71 -1.67 -2.38
C LEU A 46 4.99 -0.72 -1.21
N LEU A 47 5.45 0.51 -1.50
CA LEU A 47 5.70 1.51 -0.47
C LEU A 47 4.42 1.93 0.24
N THR A 48 3.33 2.17 -0.49
CA THR A 48 2.06 2.57 0.12
C THR A 48 1.54 1.49 1.06
N VAL A 49 1.58 0.22 0.65
CA VAL A 49 1.20 -0.91 1.51
C VAL A 49 2.07 -0.97 2.77
N GLN A 50 3.39 -0.88 2.63
CA GLN A 50 4.31 -0.90 3.77
C GLN A 50 4.10 0.28 4.72
N ASN A 51 3.83 1.47 4.19
CA ASN A 51 3.56 2.66 5.00
C ASN A 51 2.25 2.52 5.79
N ILE A 52 1.20 1.95 5.17
CA ILE A 52 -0.08 1.68 5.85
C ILE A 52 0.14 0.66 6.97
N ILE A 53 0.85 -0.44 6.71
CA ILE A 53 1.16 -1.46 7.73
C ILE A 53 1.89 -0.83 8.91
N TYR A 54 2.96 -0.08 8.65
CA TYR A 54 3.77 0.55 9.69
C TYR A 54 2.96 1.58 10.49
N GLN A 55 2.13 2.38 9.83
CA GLN A 55 1.26 3.35 10.49
C GLN A 55 0.23 2.65 11.39
N ASN A 56 -0.44 1.63 10.88
CA ASN A 56 -1.44 0.89 11.64
C ASN A 56 -0.83 0.15 12.84
N GLN A 57 0.36 -0.46 12.69
CA GLN A 57 1.07 -1.07 13.81
C GLN A 57 1.39 -0.05 14.89
N LYS A 58 1.86 1.14 14.50
CA LYS A 58 2.17 2.21 15.44
C LYS A 58 0.91 2.78 16.13
N GLU A 59 -0.23 2.79 15.42
CA GLU A 59 -1.51 3.16 16.02
C GLU A 59 -1.97 2.10 17.02
N ILE A 60 -1.83 0.81 16.70
CA ILE A 60 -2.21 -0.30 17.61
C ILE A 60 -1.44 -0.25 18.93
N GLU A 61 -0.16 0.10 18.95
CA GLU A 61 0.63 0.24 20.19
C GLU A 61 0.00 1.23 21.18
N GLY A 62 -0.68 2.27 20.69
CA GLY A 62 -1.35 3.28 21.50
C GLY A 62 -2.81 2.97 21.83
N LEU A 63 -3.42 1.94 21.23
CA LEU A 63 -4.81 1.59 21.43
C LEU A 63 -4.98 0.53 22.53
N HIS A 64 -6.04 0.68 23.33
CA HIS A 64 -6.48 -0.39 24.20
C HIS A 64 -7.17 -1.50 23.37
N GLN A 65 -6.93 -2.76 23.72
CA GLN A 65 -7.51 -3.92 23.05
C GLN A 65 -8.86 -4.33 23.65
N GLY A 66 -9.02 -4.18 24.96
CA GLY A 66 -10.23 -4.55 25.67
C GLY A 66 -10.82 -3.42 26.49
N ILE A 67 -12.13 -3.49 26.74
CA ILE A 67 -12.87 -2.63 27.64
C ILE A 67 -13.66 -3.53 28.57
N PHE A 68 -13.42 -3.41 29.89
CA PHE A 68 -14.21 -4.07 30.94
C PHE A 68 -15.14 -3.04 31.54
N PHE A 69 -16.43 -3.33 31.54
CA PHE A 69 -17.46 -2.41 32.03
C PHE A 69 -17.79 -2.67 33.49
N ASP A 70 -18.20 -1.61 34.20
CA ASP A 70 -18.72 -1.66 35.57
C ASP A 70 -17.75 -2.31 36.57
N ILE A 71 -16.46 -1.97 36.43
CA ILE A 71 -15.40 -2.46 37.32
C ILE A 71 -15.14 -1.47 38.49
N THR A 72 -14.55 -1.98 39.57
CA THR A 72 -14.10 -1.19 40.72
C THR A 72 -12.59 -0.95 40.64
N GLN A 73 -12.07 -0.10 41.54
CA GLN A 73 -10.64 0.14 41.65
C GLN A 73 -9.85 -1.13 42.02
N ASP A 74 -10.44 -1.99 42.87
CA ASP A 74 -9.85 -3.28 43.23
C ASP A 74 -9.77 -4.24 42.06
N SER A 75 -10.70 -4.13 41.10
CA SER A 75 -10.69 -4.91 39.87
C SER A 75 -9.54 -4.54 38.96
N LYS A 76 -9.09 -3.28 38.99
CA LYS A 76 -7.90 -2.82 38.24
C LYS A 76 -6.65 -3.58 38.69
N GLU A 77 -6.46 -3.76 39.98
CA GLU A 77 -5.31 -4.49 40.55
C GLU A 77 -5.31 -5.97 40.09
N LYS A 78 -6.51 -6.59 40.03
CA LYS A 78 -6.65 -7.96 39.50
C LYS A 78 -6.29 -8.06 38.04
N LEU A 79 -6.70 -7.09 37.23
CA LEU A 79 -6.34 -7.04 35.78
C LEU A 79 -4.85 -6.85 35.58
N LEU A 80 -4.22 -5.96 36.37
CA LEU A 80 -2.78 -5.70 36.33
C LEU A 80 -1.92 -6.86 36.84
N ALA A 81 -2.48 -7.79 37.63
CA ALA A 81 -1.78 -8.98 38.09
C ALA A 81 -1.59 -10.05 37.01
N ASN A 82 -2.28 -9.95 35.89
CA ASN A 82 -2.14 -10.87 34.76
C ASN A 82 -0.94 -10.47 33.88
N GLU A 83 -0.08 -11.43 33.53
CA GLU A 83 1.16 -11.21 32.77
C GLU A 83 0.94 -10.70 31.31
N GLU A 84 -0.24 -10.96 30.76
CA GLU A 84 -0.60 -10.50 29.40
C GLU A 84 -1.07 -9.03 29.37
N VAL A 85 -1.26 -8.41 30.53
CA VAL A 85 -1.75 -7.04 30.66
C VAL A 85 -0.60 -6.08 30.91
N LYS A 86 -0.37 -5.19 29.97
CA LYS A 86 0.64 -4.14 30.04
C LYS A 86 0.23 -2.98 30.93
N SER A 87 -1.01 -2.52 30.81
CA SER A 87 -1.56 -1.42 31.59
C SER A 87 -3.09 -1.43 31.59
N VAL A 88 -3.67 -0.82 32.60
CA VAL A 88 -5.11 -0.65 32.74
C VAL A 88 -5.41 0.80 33.12
N GLY A 89 -6.16 1.49 32.26
CA GLY A 89 -6.65 2.83 32.54
C GLY A 89 -8.13 2.80 32.95
N LEU A 90 -8.50 3.59 33.93
CA LEU A 90 -9.89 3.72 34.36
C LEU A 90 -10.53 4.98 33.75
N SER A 91 -11.74 4.82 33.26
CA SER A 91 -12.52 5.93 32.72
C SER A 91 -13.99 5.81 33.15
N CYS A 92 -14.64 6.93 33.25
CA CYS A 92 -16.07 6.98 33.39
C CYS A 92 -16.65 8.03 32.42
N ASN A 93 -17.43 7.57 31.46
CA ASN A 93 -18.27 8.46 30.68
C ASN A 93 -19.59 8.65 31.43
N ILE A 94 -19.77 9.80 32.09
CA ILE A 94 -20.83 10.03 33.05
C ILE A 94 -22.17 10.28 32.36
N LYS A 95 -22.23 11.31 31.56
CA LYS A 95 -23.40 11.71 30.75
C LYS A 95 -23.05 12.83 29.77
N THR A 96 -23.91 12.99 28.79
CA THR A 96 -23.88 14.17 27.91
C THR A 96 -24.94 15.17 28.38
N VAL A 97 -24.52 16.43 28.58
CA VAL A 97 -25.39 17.52 28.99
C VAL A 97 -25.52 18.52 27.85
N LYS A 98 -26.73 18.94 27.56
CA LYS A 98 -26.96 20.01 26.57
C LYS A 98 -26.93 21.37 27.27
N GLU A 99 -25.95 22.18 26.91
CA GLU A 99 -25.78 23.57 27.38
C GLU A 99 -25.64 24.51 26.19
N ASN A 100 -26.53 25.51 26.07
CA ASN A 100 -26.49 26.51 24.99
C ASN A 100 -26.31 25.90 23.58
N SER A 101 -27.06 24.89 23.22
CA SER A 101 -27.00 24.14 21.97
C SER A 101 -25.71 23.31 21.76
N LYS A 102 -24.88 23.13 22.79
CA LYS A 102 -23.67 22.28 22.79
C LYS A 102 -23.92 21.00 23.58
N GLU A 103 -23.31 19.93 23.15
CA GLU A 103 -23.32 18.67 23.88
C GLU A 103 -21.98 18.53 24.63
N LEU A 104 -22.04 18.73 25.95
CA LEU A 104 -20.90 18.57 26.85
C LEU A 104 -20.85 17.11 27.31
N SER A 105 -19.79 16.40 26.98
CA SER A 105 -19.57 15.03 27.45
C SER A 105 -18.74 15.05 28.73
N LEU A 106 -19.34 14.66 29.86
CA LEU A 106 -18.66 14.61 31.13
C LEU A 106 -17.87 13.32 31.29
N ILE A 107 -16.55 13.43 31.46
CA ILE A 107 -15.64 12.31 31.44
C ILE A 107 -14.68 12.39 32.63
N TYR A 108 -14.46 11.27 33.28
CA TYR A 108 -13.38 11.07 34.27
C TYR A 108 -12.34 10.11 33.67
N TYR A 109 -11.06 10.43 33.88
CA TYR A 109 -9.91 9.57 33.58
C TYR A 109 -9.01 9.47 34.82
N ASP A 110 -8.41 8.30 35.05
CA ASP A 110 -7.37 8.14 36.04
C ASP A 110 -5.99 8.53 35.50
N ASP A 111 -4.95 8.49 36.31
CA ASP A 111 -3.59 8.91 35.95
C ASP A 111 -3.00 8.07 34.79
N ASP A 112 -3.36 6.77 34.73
CA ASP A 112 -2.88 5.90 33.65
C ASP A 112 -3.52 6.27 32.31
N MET A 113 -4.83 6.55 32.29
CA MET A 113 -5.50 7.08 31.09
C MET A 113 -4.93 8.42 30.68
N LEU A 114 -4.64 9.30 31.65
CA LEU A 114 -4.09 10.63 31.39
C LEU A 114 -2.68 10.59 30.75
N SER A 115 -1.88 9.59 31.12
CA SER A 115 -0.54 9.40 30.54
C SER A 115 -0.57 9.11 29.03
N LEU A 116 -1.71 8.66 28.52
CA LEU A 116 -1.93 8.27 27.12
C LEU A 116 -2.54 9.40 26.27
N ILE A 117 -2.97 10.48 26.90
CA ILE A 117 -3.57 11.64 26.23
C ILE A 117 -2.49 12.68 25.92
N PRO A 118 -2.53 13.35 24.73
CA PRO A 118 -1.61 14.44 24.43
C PRO A 118 -1.75 15.60 25.42
N ALA A 119 -0.66 16.32 25.60
CA ALA A 119 -0.43 17.39 26.57
C ALA A 119 -1.65 18.20 27.04
N PHE A 120 -1.80 18.23 28.37
CA PHE A 120 -2.66 19.14 29.10
C PHE A 120 -1.87 20.40 29.47
N ASP A 121 -2.43 21.57 29.21
CA ASP A 121 -1.95 22.79 29.82
C ASP A 121 -2.66 22.97 31.20
N GLY A 122 -1.89 23.13 32.26
CA GLY A 122 -2.40 23.19 33.60
C GLY A 122 -2.41 21.85 34.32
N LYS A 123 -3.45 21.51 35.08
CA LYS A 123 -3.60 20.28 35.82
C LYS A 123 -4.96 19.62 35.61
N TYR A 124 -5.03 18.33 35.94
CA TYR A 124 -6.28 17.59 35.97
C TYR A 124 -7.13 17.96 37.18
N PRO A 125 -8.47 17.97 37.04
CA PRO A 125 -9.37 18.30 38.15
C PRO A 125 -9.24 17.32 39.31
N GLU A 126 -8.97 17.83 40.54
CA GLU A 126 -8.90 17.05 41.77
C GLU A 126 -10.17 17.22 42.60
N LYS A 127 -10.78 18.41 42.57
CA LYS A 127 -11.96 18.77 43.39
C LYS A 127 -13.24 18.76 42.56
N ALA A 128 -14.37 18.53 43.17
CA ALA A 128 -15.68 18.51 42.52
C ALA A 128 -16.08 19.84 41.84
N SER A 129 -15.46 20.98 42.24
CA SER A 129 -15.64 22.31 41.64
C SER A 129 -14.67 22.65 40.52
N GLU A 130 -13.73 21.76 40.21
CA GLU A 130 -12.72 21.94 39.18
C GLU A 130 -13.11 21.16 37.95
N ILE A 131 -12.81 21.73 36.77
CA ILE A 131 -12.99 21.09 35.47
C ILE A 131 -11.79 21.35 34.56
N ALA A 132 -11.57 20.45 33.58
CA ALA A 132 -10.72 20.75 32.46
C ALA A 132 -11.54 20.63 31.15
N VAL A 133 -11.21 21.46 30.17
CA VAL A 133 -11.99 21.59 28.94
C VAL A 133 -11.07 21.59 27.71
N THR A 134 -11.63 21.46 26.52
CA THR A 134 -10.86 21.52 25.27
C THR A 134 -10.74 22.92 24.72
N ASP A 135 -9.78 23.16 23.83
CA ASP A 135 -9.69 24.39 23.04
C ASP A 135 -11.00 24.71 22.31
N ALA A 136 -11.70 23.69 21.84
CA ALA A 136 -12.98 23.83 21.16
C ALA A 136 -14.09 24.45 22.05
N PHE A 137 -14.02 24.20 23.36
CA PHE A 137 -14.96 24.79 24.33
C PHE A 137 -14.88 26.32 24.32
N PHE A 138 -13.67 26.88 24.36
CA PHE A 138 -13.45 28.33 24.31
C PHE A 138 -13.73 28.92 22.93
N ALA A 139 -13.32 28.25 21.85
CA ALA A 139 -13.57 28.69 20.50
C ALA A 139 -15.07 28.90 20.21
N SER A 140 -15.90 28.05 20.78
CA SER A 140 -17.35 28.13 20.66
C SER A 140 -17.98 29.32 21.38
N GLU A 141 -17.25 29.96 22.31
CA GLU A 141 -17.68 31.18 23.06
C GLU A 141 -16.96 32.45 22.59
N ASN A 142 -16.12 32.37 21.53
CA ASN A 142 -15.26 33.45 21.05
C ASN A 142 -14.33 33.99 22.17
N LYS A 143 -13.89 33.15 23.07
CA LYS A 143 -12.96 33.48 24.16
C LYS A 143 -11.61 32.81 23.93
N SER A 144 -10.57 33.44 24.46
CA SER A 144 -9.23 32.80 24.52
C SER A 144 -9.21 31.77 25.64
N PRO A 145 -8.48 30.65 25.47
CA PRO A 145 -8.26 29.67 26.54
C PRO A 145 -7.56 30.32 27.74
N GLU A 146 -8.18 30.28 28.93
CA GLU A 146 -7.61 30.82 30.17
C GLU A 146 -7.75 29.80 31.29
N ILE A 147 -6.61 29.45 31.93
CA ILE A 147 -6.58 28.65 33.16
C ILE A 147 -6.99 29.55 34.35
N ASN A 148 -7.71 28.99 35.31
CA ASN A 148 -8.36 29.65 36.44
C ASN A 148 -9.58 30.53 36.09
N ALA A 149 -10.06 30.47 34.86
CA ALA A 149 -11.33 31.09 34.51
C ALA A 149 -12.49 30.41 35.24
N ILE A 150 -13.47 31.18 35.70
CA ILE A 150 -14.68 30.65 36.34
C ILE A 150 -15.81 30.64 35.29
N VAL A 151 -16.40 29.46 35.09
CA VAL A 151 -17.52 29.26 34.19
C VAL A 151 -18.73 28.73 34.92
N GLN A 152 -19.92 29.19 34.55
CA GLN A 152 -21.17 28.67 35.06
C GLN A 152 -21.70 27.59 34.14
N LEU A 153 -21.82 26.37 34.66
CA LEU A 153 -22.33 25.22 33.89
C LEU A 153 -23.40 24.48 34.72
N ASN A 154 -24.37 23.96 33.99
CA ASN A 154 -25.40 23.11 34.59
C ASN A 154 -25.04 21.62 34.35
N LEU A 155 -24.22 21.01 35.18
CA LEU A 155 -23.77 19.64 35.04
C LEU A 155 -24.67 18.62 35.73
N ASP A 156 -25.41 19.03 36.77
CA ASP A 156 -26.20 18.16 37.64
C ASP A 156 -27.69 18.59 37.80
N GLY A 157 -28.18 19.49 36.96
CA GLY A 157 -29.52 20.06 37.04
C GLY A 157 -29.56 21.41 37.75
N THR A 158 -28.44 21.84 38.35
CA THR A 158 -28.26 23.15 39.01
C THR A 158 -27.09 23.91 38.39
N LEU A 159 -27.27 25.22 38.22
CA LEU A 159 -26.22 26.09 37.70
C LEU A 159 -25.19 26.34 38.81
N LYS A 160 -23.97 25.88 38.59
CA LYS A 160 -22.84 26.01 39.55
C LYS A 160 -21.63 26.65 38.85
N ASN A 161 -20.80 27.30 39.66
CA ASN A 161 -19.52 27.83 39.22
C ASN A 161 -18.46 26.73 39.25
N TYR A 162 -17.76 26.59 38.13
CA TYR A 162 -16.62 25.66 38.00
C TYR A 162 -15.37 26.43 37.63
N THR A 163 -14.24 26.07 38.23
CA THR A 163 -12.92 26.63 37.89
C THR A 163 -12.25 25.76 36.83
N ILE A 164 -11.82 26.35 35.75
CA ILE A 164 -11.07 25.66 34.72
C ILE A 164 -9.62 25.55 35.14
N VAL A 165 -9.16 24.34 35.50
CA VAL A 165 -7.80 24.08 36.00
C VAL A 165 -6.87 23.50 34.92
N GLY A 166 -7.42 23.07 33.77
CA GLY A 166 -6.66 22.50 32.68
C GLY A 166 -7.35 22.68 31.34
N ILE A 167 -6.52 22.69 30.30
CA ILE A 167 -6.95 22.80 28.90
C ILE A 167 -6.35 21.66 28.11
N TYR A 168 -7.20 20.87 27.47
CA TYR A 168 -6.85 19.76 26.64
C TYR A 168 -6.83 20.17 25.17
N HIS A 169 -5.68 20.00 24.51
CA HIS A 169 -5.52 20.39 23.12
C HIS A 169 -5.98 19.29 22.17
N ASP A 170 -7.27 19.29 21.84
CA ASP A 170 -7.84 18.44 20.80
C ASP A 170 -8.54 19.28 19.73
N LYS A 171 -7.94 19.27 18.54
CA LYS A 171 -8.46 19.99 17.35
C LYS A 171 -9.45 19.17 16.53
N THR A 172 -9.64 17.91 16.86
CA THR A 172 -10.38 16.94 16.02
C THR A 172 -11.75 16.59 16.59
N SER A 173 -12.00 16.84 17.86
CA SER A 173 -13.25 16.48 18.53
C SER A 173 -14.41 17.39 18.10
N THR A 174 -15.49 16.79 17.64
CA THR A 174 -16.77 17.46 17.39
C THR A 174 -17.64 17.56 18.63
N ALA A 175 -17.31 16.78 19.68
CA ALA A 175 -17.90 16.86 21.00
C ALA A 175 -17.08 17.80 21.89
N TYR A 176 -17.68 18.32 22.93
CA TYR A 176 -17.00 19.15 23.93
C TYR A 176 -16.78 18.30 25.21
N PRO A 177 -15.69 17.52 25.30
CA PRO A 177 -15.38 16.80 26.53
C PRO A 177 -15.06 17.80 27.66
N VAL A 178 -15.69 17.55 28.80
CA VAL A 178 -15.43 18.23 30.05
C VAL A 178 -14.93 17.20 31.04
N PHE A 179 -13.66 17.31 31.41
CA PHE A 179 -13.05 16.40 32.37
C PHE A 179 -13.37 16.87 33.77
N VAL A 180 -13.73 15.91 34.61
CA VAL A 180 -14.13 16.14 36.00
C VAL A 180 -13.32 15.26 36.94
N SER A 181 -13.27 15.62 38.24
CA SER A 181 -12.61 14.80 39.23
C SER A 181 -13.38 13.50 39.53
N LEU A 182 -12.69 12.53 40.18
CA LEU A 182 -13.32 11.28 40.61
C LEU A 182 -14.46 11.56 41.61
N GLU A 183 -14.29 12.56 42.49
CA GLU A 183 -15.30 12.99 43.45
C GLU A 183 -16.57 13.43 42.72
N LYS A 184 -16.43 14.28 41.70
CA LYS A 184 -17.56 14.75 40.89
C LYS A 184 -18.19 13.62 40.04
N CYS A 185 -17.38 12.68 39.53
CA CYS A 185 -17.88 11.49 38.86
C CYS A 185 -18.81 10.68 39.82
N ARG A 186 -18.39 10.42 41.03
CA ARG A 186 -19.17 9.69 42.04
C ARG A 186 -20.47 10.42 42.40
N GLU A 187 -20.44 11.74 42.57
CA GLU A 187 -21.62 12.55 42.82
C GLU A 187 -22.66 12.42 41.68
N LEU A 188 -22.20 12.47 40.44
CA LEU A 188 -23.11 12.50 39.30
C LEU A 188 -23.64 11.13 38.92
N ARG A 189 -22.84 10.07 39.05
CA ARG A 189 -23.21 8.69 38.68
C ARG A 189 -23.84 7.91 39.79
N GLY A 190 -23.56 8.26 41.04
CA GLY A 190 -24.17 7.62 42.23
C GLY A 190 -23.63 6.20 42.54
N ASN A 191 -22.62 5.73 41.83
CA ASN A 191 -21.95 4.46 42.06
C ASN A 191 -20.43 4.58 41.85
N ASN A 192 -19.68 3.58 42.30
CA ASN A 192 -18.22 3.52 42.17
C ASN A 192 -17.76 2.71 40.95
N LEU A 193 -18.66 2.43 40.00
CA LEU A 193 -18.36 1.62 38.83
C LEU A 193 -17.75 2.45 37.72
N LEU A 194 -16.62 1.98 37.17
CA LEU A 194 -15.81 2.60 36.13
C LEU A 194 -15.67 1.63 34.96
N ASN A 195 -15.20 2.12 33.85
CA ASN A 195 -14.79 1.29 32.71
C ASN A 195 -13.26 1.15 32.77
N GLY A 196 -12.77 -0.09 32.68
CA GLY A 196 -11.34 -0.39 32.58
C GLY A 196 -10.94 -0.60 31.12
N TYR A 197 -10.03 0.20 30.64
CA TYR A 197 -9.41 0.07 29.34
C TYR A 197 -8.11 -0.71 29.49
N VAL A 198 -8.00 -1.83 28.78
CA VAL A 198 -6.88 -2.77 28.92
C VAL A 198 -5.99 -2.72 27.71
N TRP A 199 -4.70 -2.47 27.93
CA TRP A 199 -3.62 -2.63 26.95
C TRP A 199 -2.93 -3.96 27.20
N LEU A 200 -2.87 -4.79 26.16
CA LEU A 200 -2.18 -6.08 26.22
C LEU A 200 -0.70 -5.92 25.88
N GLU A 201 0.13 -6.83 26.38
CA GLU A 201 1.52 -6.95 25.93
C GLU A 201 1.57 -7.39 24.47
N ASN A 202 2.59 -6.91 23.75
CA ASN A 202 2.80 -7.25 22.33
C ASN A 202 1.58 -7.06 21.40
N ALA A 203 0.71 -6.09 21.72
CA ALA A 203 -0.54 -5.83 21.01
C ALA A 203 -0.36 -5.56 19.50
N ASP A 204 0.81 -5.05 19.07
CA ASP A 204 1.19 -4.80 17.68
C ASP A 204 1.36 -6.07 16.84
N THR A 205 1.58 -7.20 17.49
CA THR A 205 1.75 -8.52 16.84
C THR A 205 0.51 -9.40 16.90
N LEU A 206 -0.44 -9.07 17.79
CA LEU A 206 -1.66 -9.86 18.00
C LEU A 206 -2.69 -9.64 16.89
N THR A 207 -3.28 -10.73 16.43
CA THR A 207 -4.51 -10.67 15.63
C THR A 207 -5.72 -10.39 16.53
N LYS A 208 -6.84 -9.96 15.94
CA LYS A 208 -8.09 -9.78 16.67
C LYS A 208 -8.52 -11.04 17.44
N ASP A 209 -8.40 -12.21 16.80
CA ASP A 209 -8.85 -13.48 17.39
C ASP A 209 -7.97 -13.85 18.60
N GLU A 210 -6.65 -13.68 18.49
CA GLU A 210 -5.71 -13.88 19.61
C GLU A 210 -5.98 -12.91 20.75
N ALA A 211 -6.16 -11.61 20.46
CA ALA A 211 -6.50 -10.63 21.49
C ALA A 211 -7.85 -10.93 22.18
N THR A 212 -8.83 -11.42 21.42
CA THR A 212 -10.14 -11.82 21.95
C THR A 212 -10.01 -13.04 22.87
N GLU A 213 -9.17 -14.02 22.50
CA GLU A 213 -8.91 -15.20 23.32
C GLU A 213 -8.22 -14.83 24.63
N ILE A 214 -7.18 -13.98 24.59
CA ILE A 214 -6.50 -13.48 25.78
C ILE A 214 -7.47 -12.72 26.69
N LEU A 215 -8.27 -11.80 26.16
CA LEU A 215 -9.26 -11.05 26.95
C LEU A 215 -10.32 -11.96 27.57
N SER A 216 -10.72 -13.03 26.89
CA SER A 216 -11.64 -14.04 27.42
C SER A 216 -11.03 -14.79 28.59
N GLN A 217 -9.76 -15.21 28.49
CA GLN A 217 -9.03 -15.85 29.59
C GLN A 217 -8.90 -14.93 30.80
N ILE A 218 -8.52 -13.67 30.60
CA ILE A 218 -8.47 -12.65 31.65
C ILE A 218 -9.83 -12.47 32.31
N SER A 219 -10.91 -12.47 31.56
CA SER A 219 -12.28 -12.39 32.05
C SER A 219 -12.62 -13.56 33.00
N GLU A 220 -12.27 -14.78 32.60
CA GLU A 220 -12.52 -15.99 33.40
C GLU A 220 -11.70 -15.99 34.70
N GLU A 221 -10.41 -15.63 34.64
CA GLU A 221 -9.52 -15.58 35.76
C GLU A 221 -9.89 -14.51 36.79
N THR A 222 -10.33 -13.34 36.32
CA THR A 222 -10.67 -12.20 37.17
C THR A 222 -12.14 -12.21 37.64
N GLY A 223 -12.98 -13.01 36.97
CA GLY A 223 -14.44 -13.04 37.20
C GLY A 223 -15.18 -11.82 36.63
N LEU A 224 -14.55 -11.04 35.74
CA LEU A 224 -15.11 -9.82 35.17
C LEU A 224 -15.74 -10.15 33.80
N ASN A 225 -17.02 -10.56 33.81
CA ASN A 225 -17.68 -11.10 32.64
C ASN A 225 -18.25 -10.03 31.65
N ASN A 226 -18.30 -8.75 32.06
CA ASN A 226 -18.84 -7.68 31.23
C ASN A 226 -17.72 -6.95 30.49
N TRP A 227 -17.32 -7.44 29.34
CA TRP A 227 -16.24 -6.89 28.55
C TRP A 227 -16.50 -6.94 27.04
N THR A 228 -15.73 -6.19 26.27
CA THR A 228 -15.73 -6.22 24.82
C THR A 228 -14.37 -5.87 24.26
N VAL A 229 -14.10 -6.32 23.04
CA VAL A 229 -12.94 -5.84 22.27
C VAL A 229 -13.20 -4.40 21.83
N SER A 230 -12.16 -3.57 21.85
CA SER A 230 -12.24 -2.17 21.39
C SER A 230 -12.64 -2.12 19.91
N SER A 231 -13.71 -1.41 19.60
CA SER A 231 -14.18 -1.26 18.22
C SER A 231 -13.16 -0.59 17.31
N TYR A 232 -12.36 0.34 17.84
CA TYR A 232 -11.33 1.02 17.06
C TYR A 232 -10.12 0.12 16.81
N TYR A 233 -9.69 -0.66 17.83
CA TYR A 233 -8.69 -1.70 17.65
C TYR A 233 -9.13 -2.75 16.62
N ASP A 234 -10.39 -3.21 16.70
CA ASP A 234 -10.97 -4.13 15.72
C ASP A 234 -10.93 -3.56 14.30
N TYR A 235 -11.33 -2.30 14.13
CA TYR A 235 -11.27 -1.63 12.84
C TYR A 235 -9.84 -1.56 12.27
N VAL A 236 -8.86 -1.12 13.07
CA VAL A 236 -7.46 -1.01 12.64
C VAL A 236 -6.88 -2.38 12.34
N ASN A 237 -7.14 -3.38 13.18
CA ASN A 237 -6.66 -4.75 12.99
C ASN A 237 -7.28 -5.41 11.74
N THR A 238 -8.57 -5.19 11.49
CA THR A 238 -9.24 -5.68 10.28
C THR A 238 -8.62 -5.10 9.01
N THR A 239 -8.14 -3.85 9.03
CA THR A 239 -7.42 -3.27 7.88
C THR A 239 -6.09 -3.96 7.61
N LEU A 240 -5.46 -4.59 8.59
CA LEU A 240 -4.25 -5.41 8.48
C LEU A 240 -4.51 -6.84 7.97
N SER A 241 -5.76 -7.24 7.76
CA SER A 241 -6.08 -8.61 7.38
C SER A 241 -5.54 -8.97 6.00
N PHE A 242 -5.13 -10.23 5.84
CA PHE A 242 -4.59 -10.77 4.59
C PHE A 242 -5.52 -10.57 3.38
N SER A 243 -6.85 -10.57 3.60
CA SER A 243 -7.82 -10.39 2.53
C SER A 243 -7.71 -9.02 1.86
N ASN A 244 -7.42 -7.97 2.61
CA ASN A 244 -7.22 -6.62 2.08
C ASN A 244 -5.94 -6.52 1.25
N TYR A 245 -4.84 -7.18 1.67
CA TYR A 245 -3.61 -7.22 0.89
C TYR A 245 -3.71 -8.08 -0.37
N ALA A 246 -4.57 -9.09 -0.40
CA ALA A 246 -4.82 -9.89 -1.60
C ALA A 246 -5.33 -9.03 -2.77
N VAL A 247 -6.14 -8.01 -2.51
CA VAL A 247 -6.61 -7.06 -3.54
C VAL A 247 -5.43 -6.33 -4.19
N TYR A 248 -4.47 -5.83 -3.39
CA TYR A 248 -3.25 -5.19 -3.92
C TYR A 248 -2.41 -6.17 -4.74
N GLY A 249 -2.33 -7.44 -4.32
CA GLY A 249 -1.66 -8.50 -5.07
C GLY A 249 -2.30 -8.76 -6.44
N VAL A 250 -3.62 -8.80 -6.51
CA VAL A 250 -4.36 -8.96 -7.78
C VAL A 250 -4.13 -7.77 -8.71
N VAL A 251 -4.22 -6.55 -8.20
CA VAL A 251 -3.94 -5.32 -8.97
C VAL A 251 -2.50 -5.35 -9.51
N ALA A 252 -1.52 -5.69 -8.67
CA ALA A 252 -0.12 -5.81 -9.07
C ALA A 252 0.06 -6.86 -10.18
N ALA A 253 -0.61 -8.01 -10.10
CA ALA A 253 -0.57 -9.06 -11.12
C ALA A 253 -1.17 -8.58 -12.46
N ILE A 254 -2.28 -7.85 -12.43
CA ILE A 254 -2.90 -7.26 -13.65
C ILE A 254 -1.94 -6.25 -14.30
N LEU A 255 -1.34 -5.36 -13.50
CA LEU A 255 -0.36 -4.38 -13.98
C LEU A 255 0.88 -5.06 -14.57
N PHE A 256 1.35 -6.13 -13.92
CA PHE A 256 2.46 -6.94 -14.44
C PHE A 256 2.14 -7.53 -15.81
N LEU A 257 0.98 -8.16 -15.96
CA LEU A 257 0.56 -8.75 -17.22
C LEU A 257 0.41 -7.70 -18.33
N ALA A 258 -0.21 -6.55 -18.03
CA ALA A 258 -0.37 -5.47 -18.97
C ALA A 258 0.99 -4.93 -19.43
N ALA A 259 1.91 -4.62 -18.51
CA ALA A 259 3.25 -4.16 -18.83
C ALA A 259 4.04 -5.20 -19.62
N ALA A 260 3.96 -6.49 -19.23
CA ALA A 260 4.63 -7.58 -19.92
C ALA A 260 4.15 -7.71 -21.37
N LEU A 261 2.85 -7.55 -21.63
CA LEU A 261 2.28 -7.59 -22.98
C LEU A 261 2.77 -6.40 -23.84
N VAL A 262 2.83 -5.20 -23.27
CA VAL A 262 3.33 -4.02 -23.99
C VAL A 262 4.81 -4.20 -24.36
N ILE A 263 5.65 -4.57 -23.42
CA ILE A 263 7.08 -4.80 -23.68
C ILE A 263 7.28 -5.94 -24.66
N TYR A 264 6.55 -7.04 -24.50
CA TYR A 264 6.57 -8.16 -25.44
C TYR A 264 6.23 -7.72 -26.86
N SER A 265 5.16 -6.92 -27.07
CA SER A 265 4.74 -6.47 -28.39
C SER A 265 5.78 -5.57 -29.06
N ILE A 266 6.40 -4.66 -28.29
CA ILE A 266 7.48 -3.80 -28.80
C ILE A 266 8.69 -4.63 -29.25
N PHE A 267 9.14 -5.58 -28.44
CA PHE A 267 10.25 -6.47 -28.81
C PHE A 267 9.89 -7.39 -29.98
N TYR A 268 8.66 -7.91 -30.02
CA TYR A 268 8.19 -8.75 -31.13
C TYR A 268 8.24 -8.02 -32.47
N ILE A 269 7.74 -6.77 -32.51
CA ILE A 269 7.78 -5.93 -33.70
C ILE A 269 9.24 -5.59 -34.08
N SER A 270 10.06 -5.24 -33.07
CA SER A 270 11.47 -4.91 -33.31
C SER A 270 12.26 -6.08 -33.90
N VAL A 271 12.06 -7.29 -33.35
CA VAL A 271 12.68 -8.52 -33.84
C VAL A 271 12.21 -8.82 -35.30
N GLY A 272 10.89 -8.67 -35.58
CA GLY A 272 10.34 -8.88 -36.87
C GLY A 272 10.98 -7.99 -37.97
N GLN A 273 11.31 -6.74 -37.62
CA GLN A 273 11.98 -5.82 -38.52
C GLN A 273 13.48 -6.12 -38.74
N LYS A 274 14.12 -6.80 -37.80
CA LYS A 274 15.55 -7.16 -37.83
C LYS A 274 15.81 -8.60 -38.28
N VAL A 275 14.80 -9.30 -38.76
CA VAL A 275 14.94 -10.69 -39.22
C VAL A 275 16.05 -10.84 -40.27
N ALA A 276 16.15 -9.92 -41.22
CA ALA A 276 17.20 -9.93 -42.27
C ALA A 276 18.60 -9.74 -41.63
N GLU A 277 18.77 -8.80 -40.68
CA GLU A 277 20.04 -8.59 -40.00
C GLU A 277 20.46 -9.84 -39.19
N PHE A 278 19.53 -10.48 -38.49
CA PHE A 278 19.81 -11.72 -37.76
C PHE A 278 20.13 -12.88 -38.70
N GLY A 279 19.48 -12.94 -39.87
CA GLY A 279 19.81 -13.87 -40.92
C GLY A 279 21.24 -13.70 -41.45
N GLN A 280 21.66 -12.45 -41.75
CA GLN A 280 23.02 -12.12 -42.18
C GLN A 280 24.07 -12.49 -41.08
N LEU A 281 23.79 -12.20 -39.79
CA LEU A 281 24.67 -12.60 -38.74
C LEU A 281 24.84 -14.14 -38.67
N ARG A 282 23.80 -14.88 -39.00
CA ARG A 282 23.87 -16.35 -39.05
C ARG A 282 24.65 -16.87 -40.26
N THR A 283 24.61 -16.19 -41.41
CA THR A 283 25.44 -16.58 -42.59
C THR A 283 26.93 -16.39 -42.29
N ILE A 284 27.32 -15.39 -41.48
CA ILE A 284 28.70 -15.14 -41.04
C ILE A 284 29.13 -16.08 -39.91
N GLY A 285 28.23 -17.00 -39.43
CA GLY A 285 28.58 -18.02 -38.45
C GLY A 285 28.04 -17.76 -37.03
N ALA A 286 27.22 -16.74 -36.79
CA ALA A 286 26.64 -16.52 -35.47
C ALA A 286 25.70 -17.68 -35.04
N SER A 287 25.90 -18.21 -33.84
CA SER A 287 25.09 -19.28 -33.31
C SER A 287 23.71 -18.79 -32.82
N LYS A 288 22.73 -19.71 -32.76
CA LYS A 288 21.40 -19.42 -32.18
C LYS A 288 21.50 -18.83 -30.78
N LYS A 289 22.41 -19.37 -29.94
CA LYS A 289 22.64 -18.91 -28.56
C LYS A 289 23.17 -17.46 -28.52
N GLN A 290 24.03 -17.07 -29.45
CA GLN A 290 24.57 -15.70 -29.55
C GLN A 290 23.48 -14.70 -29.92
N ILE A 291 22.62 -14.98 -30.93
CA ILE A 291 21.51 -14.10 -31.29
C ILE A 291 20.52 -13.97 -30.14
N TYR A 292 20.17 -15.07 -29.49
CA TYR A 292 19.33 -15.05 -28.30
C TYR A 292 19.89 -14.12 -27.20
N LYS A 293 21.19 -14.27 -26.90
CA LYS A 293 21.89 -13.44 -25.91
C LYS A 293 21.94 -11.95 -26.33
N ILE A 294 22.07 -11.62 -27.63
CA ILE A 294 22.04 -10.24 -28.13
C ILE A 294 20.70 -9.57 -27.80
N VAL A 295 19.59 -10.24 -28.12
CA VAL A 295 18.24 -9.68 -27.87
C VAL A 295 17.94 -9.55 -26.38
N LEU A 296 18.31 -10.56 -25.57
CA LEU A 296 18.18 -10.45 -24.12
C LEU A 296 19.00 -9.30 -23.55
N LYS A 297 20.25 -9.14 -24.02
CA LYS A 297 21.14 -8.08 -23.56
C LYS A 297 20.58 -6.68 -23.88
N GLN A 298 19.90 -6.52 -25.05
CA GLN A 298 19.17 -5.29 -25.39
C GLN A 298 18.08 -5.00 -24.37
N GLY A 299 17.28 -6.02 -23.99
CA GLY A 299 16.26 -5.91 -22.96
C GLY A 299 16.83 -5.44 -21.61
N TYR A 300 17.89 -6.07 -21.14
CA TYR A 300 18.54 -5.68 -19.89
C TYR A 300 19.19 -4.29 -19.94
N MET A 301 19.71 -3.86 -21.09
CA MET A 301 20.25 -2.51 -21.22
C MET A 301 19.18 -1.43 -21.10
N LEU A 302 17.91 -1.75 -21.40
CA LEU A 302 16.77 -0.86 -21.18
C LEU A 302 16.16 -1.05 -19.78
N ALA A 303 16.26 -2.26 -19.20
CA ALA A 303 15.75 -2.55 -17.87
C ALA A 303 16.45 -1.73 -16.80
N VAL A 304 17.78 -1.67 -16.82
CA VAL A 304 18.57 -0.99 -15.77
C VAL A 304 18.16 0.48 -15.58
N PRO A 305 18.21 1.34 -16.63
CA PRO A 305 17.77 2.73 -16.47
C PRO A 305 16.26 2.84 -16.21
N GLY A 306 15.46 1.93 -16.77
CA GLY A 306 14.01 1.89 -16.54
C GLY A 306 13.65 1.61 -15.09
N ILE A 307 14.32 0.65 -14.46
CA ILE A 307 14.14 0.30 -13.06
C ILE A 307 14.59 1.45 -12.15
N LEU A 308 15.75 2.03 -12.40
CA LEU A 308 16.26 3.15 -11.59
C LEU A 308 15.31 4.36 -11.62
N ILE A 309 14.94 4.82 -12.82
CA ILE A 309 14.06 5.97 -12.98
C ILE A 309 12.66 5.65 -12.43
N GLY A 310 12.14 4.45 -12.73
CA GLY A 310 10.84 4.00 -12.24
C GLY A 310 10.77 3.92 -10.73
N SER A 311 11.81 3.39 -10.07
CA SER A 311 11.88 3.34 -8.61
C SER A 311 11.91 4.74 -7.99
N ILE A 312 12.68 5.67 -8.54
CA ILE A 312 12.71 7.06 -8.06
C ILE A 312 11.34 7.71 -8.21
N MET A 313 10.71 7.60 -9.38
CA MET A 313 9.39 8.17 -9.62
C MET A 313 8.32 7.57 -8.70
N GLY A 314 8.33 6.23 -8.54
CA GLY A 314 7.40 5.55 -7.65
C GLY A 314 7.54 5.97 -6.19
N THR A 315 8.79 6.17 -5.72
CA THR A 315 9.07 6.67 -4.37
C THR A 315 8.54 8.09 -4.18
N ILE A 316 8.79 9.00 -5.13
CA ILE A 316 8.30 10.39 -5.05
C ILE A 316 6.78 10.42 -5.01
N ILE A 317 6.11 9.66 -5.86
CA ILE A 317 4.65 9.61 -5.91
C ILE A 317 4.09 9.05 -4.59
N SER A 318 4.66 7.95 -4.06
CA SER A 318 4.24 7.38 -2.79
C SER A 318 4.41 8.36 -1.62
N TYR A 319 5.53 9.08 -1.58
CA TYR A 319 5.79 10.10 -0.55
C TYR A 319 4.80 11.27 -0.63
N CYS A 320 4.45 11.72 -1.85
CA CYS A 320 3.46 12.78 -2.04
C CYS A 320 2.04 12.35 -1.63
N LEU A 321 1.68 11.08 -1.82
CA LEU A 321 0.39 10.55 -1.43
C LEU A 321 0.28 10.30 0.07
N GLN A 322 1.34 9.79 0.68
CA GLN A 322 1.36 9.43 2.10
C GLN A 322 2.78 9.59 2.67
N SER A 323 3.00 10.74 3.32
CA SER A 323 4.27 11.03 4.00
C SER A 323 4.35 10.42 5.41
N LYS A 324 3.19 10.15 6.05
CA LYS A 324 3.11 9.49 7.36
C LYS A 324 3.43 8.01 7.23
N GLY A 325 4.15 7.44 8.19
CA GLY A 325 4.51 6.03 8.20
C GLY A 325 5.73 5.66 7.33
N TRP A 326 6.50 6.63 6.83
CA TRP A 326 7.68 6.36 6.03
C TRP A 326 8.83 5.78 6.88
N SER A 327 9.33 4.61 6.50
CA SER A 327 10.48 3.99 7.16
C SER A 327 11.56 3.60 6.15
N VAL A 328 12.84 3.69 6.58
CA VAL A 328 13.99 3.30 5.75
C VAL A 328 13.94 1.80 5.43
N PHE A 329 13.49 0.98 6.36
CA PHE A 329 13.35 -0.46 6.16
C PHE A 329 12.30 -0.77 5.07
N ALA A 330 11.11 -0.16 5.14
CA ALA A 330 10.07 -0.29 4.13
C ALA A 330 10.56 0.13 2.73
N PHE A 331 11.35 1.21 2.65
CA PHE A 331 11.96 1.66 1.40
C PHE A 331 12.91 0.61 0.81
N ILE A 332 13.82 0.04 1.61
CA ILE A 332 14.79 -0.97 1.14
C ILE A 332 14.07 -2.24 0.65
N VAL A 333 13.09 -2.74 1.42
CA VAL A 333 12.30 -3.92 1.04
C VAL A 333 11.54 -3.69 -0.26
N SER A 334 10.87 -2.54 -0.39
CA SER A 334 10.12 -2.17 -1.60
C SER A 334 11.04 -1.98 -2.80
N LEU A 335 12.24 -1.40 -2.62
CA LEU A 335 13.23 -1.24 -3.67
C LEU A 335 13.73 -2.60 -4.19
N CYS A 336 14.04 -3.54 -3.28
CA CYS A 336 14.43 -4.89 -3.65
C CYS A 336 13.30 -5.60 -4.41
N GLY A 337 12.06 -5.48 -3.95
CA GLY A 337 10.87 -6.00 -4.62
C GLY A 337 10.67 -5.42 -6.02
N ALA A 338 10.77 -4.11 -6.18
CA ALA A 338 10.64 -3.43 -7.47
C ALA A 338 11.76 -3.80 -8.45
N CYS A 339 13.00 -3.94 -7.96
CA CYS A 339 14.13 -4.42 -8.77
C CYS A 339 13.90 -5.84 -9.27
N LEU A 340 13.52 -6.76 -8.38
CA LEU A 340 13.21 -8.15 -8.75
C LEU A 340 12.07 -8.21 -9.76
N PHE A 341 10.99 -7.49 -9.50
CA PHE A 341 9.84 -7.38 -10.40
C PHE A 341 10.25 -6.85 -11.78
N GLY A 342 11.01 -5.76 -11.87
CA GLY A 342 11.46 -5.16 -13.12
C GLY A 342 12.34 -6.10 -13.95
N ILE A 343 13.24 -6.83 -13.29
CA ILE A 343 14.11 -7.83 -13.94
C ILE A 343 13.27 -9.00 -14.49
N LEU A 344 12.35 -9.52 -13.69
CA LEU A 344 11.45 -10.61 -14.10
C LEU A 344 10.53 -10.17 -15.25
N LEU A 345 9.96 -8.98 -15.16
CA LEU A 345 9.11 -8.39 -16.18
C LEU A 345 9.81 -8.36 -17.54
N VAL A 346 11.02 -7.80 -17.59
CA VAL A 346 11.79 -7.70 -18.84
C VAL A 346 12.22 -9.09 -19.33
N TYR A 347 12.68 -9.97 -18.45
CA TYR A 347 13.08 -11.33 -18.82
C TYR A 347 11.94 -12.11 -19.48
N ILE A 348 10.75 -12.13 -18.84
CA ILE A 348 9.57 -12.85 -19.36
C ILE A 348 9.12 -12.25 -20.69
N SER A 349 9.09 -10.92 -20.80
CA SER A 349 8.64 -10.21 -21.99
C SER A 349 9.57 -10.41 -23.21
N VAL A 350 10.87 -10.42 -22.99
CA VAL A 350 11.88 -10.49 -24.05
C VAL A 350 12.23 -11.93 -24.45
N ARG A 351 12.03 -12.91 -23.57
CA ARG A 351 12.41 -14.31 -23.80
C ARG A 351 11.81 -14.92 -25.07
N LYS A 352 10.51 -14.71 -25.32
CA LYS A 352 9.83 -15.23 -26.52
C LYS A 352 10.31 -14.54 -27.80
N PRO A 353 10.37 -13.20 -27.93
CA PRO A 353 10.95 -12.51 -29.06
C PRO A 353 12.40 -12.92 -29.36
N ALA A 354 13.23 -13.04 -28.30
CA ALA A 354 14.61 -13.50 -28.43
C ALA A 354 14.72 -14.92 -29.02
N LYS A 355 13.82 -15.83 -28.62
CA LYS A 355 13.77 -17.19 -29.18
C LYS A 355 13.34 -17.19 -30.65
N ILE A 356 12.42 -16.29 -31.04
CA ILE A 356 12.01 -16.11 -32.45
C ILE A 356 13.20 -15.62 -33.29
N ALA A 357 13.91 -14.58 -32.82
CA ALA A 357 15.12 -14.07 -33.50
C ALA A 357 16.18 -15.16 -33.65
N ALA A 358 16.43 -15.95 -32.63
CA ALA A 358 17.44 -17.04 -32.66
C ALA A 358 17.10 -18.18 -33.64
N ASN A 359 15.81 -18.43 -33.89
CA ASN A 359 15.36 -19.49 -34.80
C ASN A 359 15.15 -19.05 -36.24
N THR A 360 15.46 -17.80 -36.58
CA THR A 360 15.37 -17.30 -37.93
C THR A 360 16.35 -18.05 -38.85
N SER A 361 15.83 -18.63 -39.95
CA SER A 361 16.68 -19.30 -40.94
C SER A 361 17.37 -18.26 -41.83
N PRO A 362 18.68 -18.44 -42.18
CA PRO A 362 19.37 -17.55 -43.09
C PRO A 362 18.68 -17.40 -44.45
N ILE A 363 18.19 -18.52 -45.00
CA ILE A 363 17.56 -18.58 -46.31
C ILE A 363 16.17 -17.90 -46.31
N SER A 364 15.37 -18.11 -45.26
CA SER A 364 14.04 -17.49 -45.13
C SER A 364 14.14 -15.99 -44.85
N ALA A 365 15.20 -15.53 -44.22
CA ALA A 365 15.45 -14.11 -43.95
C ALA A 365 15.78 -13.32 -45.22
N LEU A 366 16.44 -13.96 -46.19
CA LEU A 366 16.76 -13.36 -47.49
C LEU A 366 15.59 -13.39 -48.48
N LYS A 367 14.75 -14.45 -48.45
CA LYS A 367 13.60 -14.61 -49.37
C LYS A 367 12.34 -13.85 -48.97
N ASN A 368 12.10 -13.60 -47.65
CA ASN A 368 10.90 -12.91 -47.16
C ASN A 368 11.25 -12.01 -45.99
N PRO A 369 11.44 -10.70 -46.21
CA PRO A 369 11.66 -9.76 -45.11
C PRO A 369 10.45 -9.55 -44.19
N VAL A 370 9.28 -10.12 -44.52
CA VAL A 370 8.04 -9.97 -43.77
C VAL A 370 7.46 -11.36 -43.39
N GLY A 371 7.74 -11.81 -42.17
CA GLY A 371 6.96 -12.76 -41.41
C GLY A 371 6.81 -14.19 -41.94
N ILE A 372 7.25 -15.17 -41.14
CA ILE A 372 7.01 -16.60 -41.38
C ILE A 372 5.51 -16.88 -41.31
N VAL A 373 4.88 -17.15 -42.45
CA VAL A 373 3.49 -17.60 -42.47
C VAL A 373 3.50 -19.13 -42.57
N ASN A 374 3.06 -19.79 -41.50
CA ASN A 374 2.76 -21.22 -41.52
C ASN A 374 1.45 -21.43 -42.31
N TYR A 375 1.55 -21.95 -43.53
CA TYR A 375 0.39 -22.35 -44.30
C TYR A 375 -0.20 -23.64 -43.76
N ARG A 376 -1.41 -23.54 -43.17
CA ARG A 376 -2.30 -24.69 -42.98
C ARG A 376 -3.29 -24.68 -44.13
N THR A 377 -3.31 -25.75 -44.92
CA THR A 377 -4.29 -25.98 -46.00
C THR A 377 -5.70 -26.15 -45.40
N HIS A 378 -6.63 -25.29 -45.76
CA HIS A 378 -8.03 -25.40 -45.39
C HIS A 378 -8.91 -25.79 -46.56
N LYS A 379 -9.94 -26.56 -46.30
CA LYS A 379 -10.99 -27.00 -47.24
C LYS A 379 -11.65 -25.78 -47.92
N ARG A 380 -12.01 -25.94 -49.22
CA ARG A 380 -12.68 -24.93 -50.05
C ARG A 380 -14.05 -24.53 -49.41
N HIS A 381 -14.18 -23.28 -48.99
CA HIS A 381 -15.47 -22.65 -48.68
C HIS A 381 -15.73 -21.48 -49.61
N ARG A 382 -17.03 -21.14 -49.82
CA ARG A 382 -17.44 -19.95 -50.60
C ARG A 382 -16.80 -18.69 -50.00
N ILE A 383 -16.14 -17.92 -50.83
CA ILE A 383 -15.38 -16.72 -50.45
C ILE A 383 -16.40 -15.57 -50.32
N THR A 384 -16.81 -15.26 -49.10
CA THR A 384 -17.56 -14.04 -48.78
C THR A 384 -16.64 -13.05 -48.07
N PRO A 385 -16.88 -11.71 -48.18
CA PRO A 385 -16.08 -10.70 -47.46
C PRO A 385 -15.96 -10.95 -45.96
N VAL A 386 -17.04 -11.41 -45.33
CA VAL A 386 -17.08 -11.76 -43.89
C VAL A 386 -16.22 -12.99 -43.60
N TYR A 387 -16.20 -13.99 -44.50
CA TYR A 387 -15.35 -15.17 -44.33
C TYR A 387 -13.87 -14.84 -44.47
N LEU A 388 -13.51 -13.96 -45.44
CA LEU A 388 -12.16 -13.45 -45.59
C LEU A 388 -11.71 -12.64 -44.35
N ALA A 389 -12.58 -11.80 -43.82
CA ALA A 389 -12.30 -11.04 -42.58
C ALA A 389 -12.11 -12.01 -41.41
N LYS A 390 -12.95 -13.05 -41.26
CA LYS A 390 -12.86 -14.06 -40.20
C LYS A 390 -11.59 -14.90 -40.29
N ILE A 391 -11.18 -15.29 -41.51
CA ILE A 391 -9.91 -16.00 -41.75
C ILE A 391 -8.72 -15.08 -41.47
N SER A 392 -8.74 -13.85 -41.94
CA SER A 392 -7.70 -12.87 -41.71
C SER A 392 -7.52 -12.62 -40.19
N PHE A 393 -8.62 -12.47 -39.46
CA PHE A 393 -8.63 -12.31 -38.02
C PHE A 393 -8.14 -13.58 -37.30
N SER A 394 -8.62 -14.76 -37.66
CA SER A 394 -8.20 -16.03 -37.04
C SER A 394 -6.74 -16.38 -37.33
N ARG A 395 -6.26 -16.06 -38.55
CA ARG A 395 -4.86 -16.29 -38.95
C ARG A 395 -3.88 -15.34 -38.26
N ASN A 396 -4.34 -14.13 -37.94
CA ASN A 396 -3.54 -13.11 -37.29
C ASN A 396 -4.03 -12.80 -35.85
N ARG A 397 -4.77 -13.70 -35.21
CA ARG A 397 -5.40 -13.47 -33.90
C ARG A 397 -4.45 -12.85 -32.87
N LYS A 398 -3.22 -13.36 -32.80
CA LYS A 398 -2.18 -12.82 -31.91
C LYS A 398 -1.65 -11.45 -32.35
N LYS A 399 -1.56 -11.19 -33.66
CA LYS A 399 -1.13 -9.89 -34.20
C LYS A 399 -2.24 -8.84 -34.12
N SER A 400 -3.49 -9.24 -34.39
CA SER A 400 -4.63 -8.33 -34.31
C SER A 400 -4.91 -7.88 -32.89
N CYS A 401 -4.85 -8.78 -31.90
CA CYS A 401 -5.01 -8.43 -30.49
C CYS A 401 -3.90 -7.47 -30.01
N LEU A 402 -2.64 -7.69 -30.44
CA LEU A 402 -1.49 -6.86 -30.07
C LEU A 402 -1.44 -5.52 -30.84
N LEU A 403 -1.96 -5.45 -32.05
CA LEU A 403 -1.98 -4.22 -32.88
C LEU A 403 -3.11 -3.27 -32.48
N TYR A 404 -4.26 -3.80 -32.03
CA TYR A 404 -5.37 -2.95 -31.55
C TYR A 404 -5.15 -2.40 -30.16
N THR A 405 -4.28 -3.02 -29.36
CA THR A 405 -3.92 -2.54 -28.01
C THR A 405 -2.66 -1.69 -27.98
N SER A 406 -1.88 -1.65 -29.08
CA SER A 406 -0.68 -0.82 -29.18
C SER A 406 -0.90 0.33 -30.15
N PRO A 407 -0.64 1.60 -29.74
CA PRO A 407 -0.75 2.72 -30.68
C PRO A 407 0.21 2.51 -31.85
N SER A 408 -0.34 2.55 -33.05
CA SER A 408 0.46 2.39 -34.29
C SER A 408 1.35 3.62 -34.49
N PRO A 409 2.68 3.47 -34.70
CA PRO A 409 3.54 4.60 -35.01
C PRO A 409 3.33 5.18 -36.43
N ARG A 410 2.37 4.67 -37.18
CA ARG A 410 1.97 5.13 -38.53
C ARG A 410 0.48 5.40 -38.54
N ASP A 411 0.04 6.45 -37.89
CA ASP A 411 -1.23 7.07 -38.23
C ASP A 411 -0.95 8.12 -39.32
N PRO A 412 -1.47 7.95 -40.58
CA PRO A 412 -1.18 8.87 -41.66
C PRO A 412 -1.81 10.26 -41.51
N LYS A 413 -2.49 10.52 -40.38
CA LYS A 413 -3.14 11.81 -40.08
C LYS A 413 -2.27 12.84 -39.38
N THR A 414 -1.01 12.55 -39.08
CA THR A 414 -0.10 13.51 -38.45
C THR A 414 1.07 13.96 -39.32
N SER A 415 0.95 13.83 -40.67
CA SER A 415 1.85 14.52 -41.61
C SER A 415 1.06 15.58 -42.34
N ARG A 416 0.79 16.70 -41.71
CA ARG A 416 0.61 18.02 -42.27
C ARG A 416 1.21 19.04 -41.32
#